data_20e7098ab461bc2acd77f379fa793ea0
#
_entry.id   20e7098ab461bc2acd77f379fa793ea0
#
_cell.length_a   1.000
_cell.length_b   1.000
_cell.length_c   1.000
_cell.angle_alpha   90.00
_cell.angle_beta   90.00
_cell.angle_gamma   90.00
#
_symmetry.space_group_name_H-M   'P 1'
#
loop_
_entity.id
_entity.type
_entity.pdbx_description
1 polymer ?
#
loop_
_entity_poly.entity_id
_entity_poly.type
_entity_poly.pdbx_seq_one_letter_code
_entity_poly.pdbx_strand_id
1 'polypeptide(L)'
;MKKQLSLMALPLFVLASQAASADSMRCGTHVIQDDQIPGQPRSEVEEKCGTPESSSGDDMYYKQDNVTYRLHFNDGDELESITEEVE
;
A
#
# COMPACT_ATOMS: atom_id res chain seq x y z
N MET A 1 17.87 18.76 -34.60
CA MET A 1 17.62 18.53 -34.36
C MET A 1 17.20 18.00 -33.58
N LYS A 2 16.95 17.96 -33.48
CA LYS A 2 16.54 17.57 -32.88
C LYS A 2 16.08 17.05 -32.01
N LYS A 3 15.97 17.06 -31.74
CA LYS A 3 15.67 16.64 -31.01
C LYS A 3 15.15 16.21 -30.21
N GLN A 4 14.98 16.23 -30.04
CA GLN A 4 14.63 15.93 -29.31
C GLN A 4 13.99 15.51 -28.66
N LEU A 5 13.78 15.68 -28.67
CA LEU A 5 13.28 15.39 -28.10
C LEU A 5 12.66 14.80 -27.47
N SER A 6 12.53 14.76 -27.45
CA SER A 6 12.07 14.28 -26.96
C SER A 6 11.64 13.75 -26.18
N LEU A 7 11.54 13.80 -26.01
CA LEU A 7 11.30 13.31 -25.35
C LEU A 7 10.69 13.02 -24.63
N MET A 8 10.61 13.33 -24.52
CA MET A 8 10.24 13.18 -23.86
C MET A 8 9.46 12.79 -23.45
N ALA A 9 8.97 12.83 -23.46
CA ALA A 9 8.40 12.51 -23.09
C ALA A 9 8.06 11.87 -22.49
N LEU A 10 7.89 11.74 -22.25
CA LEU A 10 7.71 11.14 -21.70
C LEU A 10 7.19 10.73 -20.85
N PRO A 11 7.34 10.86 -20.62
CA PRO A 11 6.95 10.34 -19.57
C PRO A 11 5.87 10.60 -18.97
N LEU A 12 5.52 10.87 -19.11
CA LEU A 12 4.72 11.12 -18.58
C LEU A 12 3.81 10.31 -18.46
N PHE A 13 3.70 9.58 -18.55
CA PHE A 13 3.03 8.85 -18.33
C PHE A 13 2.75 8.45 -17.41
N VAL A 14 3.15 8.67 -17.22
CA VAL A 14 2.93 8.23 -16.37
C VAL A 14 2.06 8.50 -15.53
N LEU A 15 1.32 8.64 -15.47
CA LEU A 15 0.56 8.96 -14.81
C LEU A 15 -0.42 8.20 -14.30
N ALA A 16 -0.93 7.43 -14.46
CA ALA A 16 -1.94 6.56 -14.00
C ALA A 16 -1.69 6.16 -12.57
N SER A 17 -2.59 5.42 -11.93
CA SER A 17 -2.35 4.98 -10.58
C SER A 17 -1.10 4.12 -10.54
N GLN A 18 -0.29 4.36 -9.53
CA GLN A 18 0.98 3.65 -9.39
C GLN A 18 1.05 3.02 -8.02
N ALA A 19 1.51 1.78 -7.99
CA ALA A 19 1.77 1.11 -6.73
C ALA A 19 3.17 1.46 -6.28
N ALA A 20 3.32 1.78 -5.01
CA ALA A 20 4.61 2.12 -4.43
C ALA A 20 4.71 1.49 -3.05
N SER A 21 5.91 1.18 -2.65
CA SER A 21 6.14 0.67 -1.31
C SER A 21 5.78 1.73 -0.28
N ALA A 22 5.12 1.31 0.77
CA ALA A 22 4.83 2.16 1.91
C ALA A 22 5.39 1.47 3.13
N ASP A 23 6.12 2.21 3.96
CA ASP A 23 6.68 1.61 5.16
C ASP A 23 5.64 1.49 6.25
N SER A 24 4.61 2.31 6.19
CA SER A 24 3.63 2.34 7.26
C SER A 24 2.30 2.88 6.75
N MET A 25 1.26 2.62 7.55
CA MET A 25 -0.07 3.15 7.32
C MET A 25 -0.60 3.63 8.66
N ARG A 26 -1.24 4.78 8.67
CA ARG A 26 -1.77 5.33 9.91
C ARG A 26 -3.26 5.04 10.02
N CYS A 27 -3.66 4.51 11.16
CA CYS A 27 -5.07 4.24 11.45
C CYS A 27 -5.42 5.00 12.73
N GLY A 28 -5.93 6.23 12.57
CA GLY A 28 -6.20 7.06 13.73
C GLY A 28 -4.91 7.38 14.46
N THR A 29 -4.83 6.95 15.71
CA THR A 29 -3.62 7.15 16.51
C THR A 29 -2.65 5.99 16.42
N HIS A 30 -3.02 4.96 15.67
CA HIS A 30 -2.18 3.77 15.53
C HIS A 30 -1.39 3.85 14.24
N VAL A 31 -0.17 3.31 14.27
CA VAL A 31 0.68 3.22 13.09
C VAL A 31 0.97 1.76 12.83
N ILE A 32 0.66 1.32 11.62
CA ILE A 32 0.91 -0.05 11.20
C ILE A 32 2.18 -0.01 10.33
N GLN A 33 3.18 -0.79 10.70
CA GLN A 33 4.46 -0.81 10.01
C GLN A 33 4.74 -2.20 9.47
N ASP A 34 5.40 -2.25 8.32
CA ASP A 34 5.67 -3.52 7.67
C ASP A 34 7.12 -4.00 7.84
N ASP A 35 7.91 -3.30 8.66
CA ASP A 35 9.31 -3.67 8.86
C ASP A 35 9.53 -4.41 10.17
N GLN A 36 8.48 -4.85 10.83
CA GLN A 36 8.59 -5.57 12.09
C GLN A 36 8.75 -7.06 11.85
N ILE A 37 9.53 -7.71 12.70
CA ILE A 37 9.74 -9.15 12.63
C ILE A 37 9.60 -9.69 14.05
N PRO A 38 8.55 -10.52 14.28
CA PRO A 38 7.50 -10.91 13.33
C PRO A 38 6.56 -9.75 13.05
N GLY A 39 5.92 -9.82 11.88
CA GLY A 39 4.97 -8.78 11.52
C GLY A 39 3.73 -8.82 12.37
N GLN A 40 2.95 -7.74 12.31
CA GLN A 40 1.72 -7.67 13.09
C GLN A 40 0.71 -8.69 12.56
N PRO A 41 0.01 -9.37 13.46
CA PRO A 41 -1.03 -10.30 13.02
C PRO A 41 -2.18 -9.58 12.35
N ARG A 42 -2.84 -10.28 11.41
CA ARG A 42 -3.98 -9.71 10.71
C ARG A 42 -5.06 -9.24 11.68
N SER A 43 -5.34 -10.02 12.72
CA SER A 43 -6.36 -9.66 13.69
C SER A 43 -6.02 -8.37 14.43
N GLU A 44 -4.74 -8.16 14.71
CA GLU A 44 -4.32 -6.94 15.38
C GLU A 44 -4.49 -5.73 14.46
N VAL A 45 -4.20 -5.90 13.18
CA VAL A 45 -4.39 -4.82 12.22
C VAL A 45 -5.86 -4.44 12.14
N GLU A 46 -6.75 -5.45 12.08
CA GLU A 46 -8.18 -5.17 12.04
C GLU A 46 -8.67 -4.52 13.32
N GLU A 47 -8.08 -4.89 14.43
CA GLU A 47 -8.46 -4.28 15.71
C GLU A 47 -8.12 -2.79 15.72
N LYS A 48 -6.97 -2.43 15.15
CA LYS A 48 -6.51 -1.05 15.15
C LYS A 48 -7.11 -0.23 14.03
N CYS A 49 -7.35 -0.83 12.88
CA CYS A 49 -7.78 -0.11 11.68
C CYS A 49 -9.23 -0.35 11.33
N GLY A 50 -9.86 -1.32 11.96
CA GLY A 50 -11.25 -1.63 11.65
C GLY A 50 -11.35 -2.56 10.47
N THR A 51 -12.57 -2.70 9.96
CA THR A 51 -12.85 -3.57 8.83
C THR A 51 -12.22 -3.00 7.58
N PRO A 52 -11.46 -3.80 6.82
CA PRO A 52 -10.90 -3.31 5.57
C PRO A 52 -12.00 -3.08 4.53
N GLU A 53 -11.71 -2.23 3.56
CA GLU A 53 -12.66 -1.97 2.49
C GLU A 53 -12.93 -3.25 1.70
N SER A 54 -11.89 -4.06 1.50
CA SER A 54 -12.02 -5.35 0.86
C SER A 54 -10.85 -6.21 1.24
N SER A 55 -10.98 -7.50 0.99
CA SER A 55 -9.88 -8.42 1.24
C SER A 55 -9.95 -9.51 0.18
N SER A 56 -8.79 -10.06 -0.12
CA SER A 56 -8.67 -11.10 -1.13
C SER A 56 -7.48 -11.98 -0.75
N GLY A 57 -7.76 -13.21 -0.31
CA GLY A 57 -6.69 -14.11 0.09
C GLY A 57 -5.86 -13.53 1.21
N ASP A 58 -4.58 -13.32 0.95
CA ASP A 58 -3.65 -12.82 1.95
C ASP A 58 -3.54 -11.31 1.95
N ASP A 59 -4.38 -10.62 1.20
CA ASP A 59 -4.30 -9.17 1.09
C ASP A 59 -5.52 -8.51 1.71
N MET A 60 -5.29 -7.40 2.38
CA MET A 60 -6.36 -6.53 2.87
C MET A 60 -6.17 -5.14 2.28
N TYR A 61 -7.27 -4.48 1.98
CA TYR A 61 -7.24 -3.16 1.34
C TYR A 61 -7.94 -2.15 2.23
N TYR A 62 -7.22 -1.08 2.52
CA TYR A 62 -7.75 0.06 3.27
C TYR A 62 -7.63 1.30 2.40
N LYS A 63 -8.71 2.06 2.32
CA LYS A 63 -8.71 3.27 1.52
C LYS A 63 -8.77 4.48 2.44
N GLN A 64 -7.81 5.40 2.24
CA GLN A 64 -7.77 6.65 2.98
C GLN A 64 -7.60 7.77 1.98
N ASP A 65 -8.62 8.61 1.88
CA ASP A 65 -8.64 9.68 0.88
C ASP A 65 -8.48 9.07 -0.51
N ASN A 66 -7.46 9.48 -1.24
CA ASN A 66 -7.23 8.96 -2.60
C ASN A 66 -6.20 7.86 -2.65
N VAL A 67 -5.87 7.29 -1.50
CA VAL A 67 -4.82 6.28 -1.43
C VAL A 67 -5.43 4.97 -0.95
N THR A 68 -5.15 3.92 -1.69
CA THR A 68 -5.53 2.57 -1.29
C THR A 68 -4.28 1.85 -0.81
N TYR A 69 -4.31 1.39 0.42
CA TYR A 69 -3.20 0.63 0.99
C TYR A 69 -3.51 -0.85 0.89
N ARG A 70 -2.57 -1.58 0.29
CA ARG A 70 -2.69 -3.03 0.21
C ARG A 70 -1.72 -3.63 1.22
N LEU A 71 -2.27 -4.37 2.16
CA LEU A 71 -1.50 -5.04 3.20
C LEU A 71 -1.43 -6.51 2.84
N HIS A 72 -0.22 -7.00 2.62
CA HIS A 72 0.00 -8.39 2.26
C HIS A 72 0.51 -9.15 3.48
N PHE A 73 -0.15 -10.26 3.77
CA PHE A 73 0.17 -11.10 4.92
C PHE A 73 0.80 -12.40 4.44
N ASN A 74 1.73 -12.92 5.24
CA ASN A 74 2.37 -14.18 4.91
C ASN A 74 1.48 -15.36 5.33
N ASP A 75 2.01 -16.57 5.20
CA ASP A 75 1.23 -17.77 5.51
C ASP A 75 0.82 -17.85 6.97
N GLY A 76 1.53 -17.15 7.84
CA GLY A 76 1.17 -17.12 9.26
C GLY A 76 0.26 -15.97 9.63
N ASP A 77 -0.33 -15.30 8.63
CA ASP A 77 -1.20 -14.14 8.86
C ASP A 77 -0.48 -13.00 9.53
N GLU A 78 0.80 -12.87 9.27
CA GLU A 78 1.60 -11.76 9.77
C GLU A 78 1.90 -10.79 8.64
N LEU A 79 1.80 -9.51 8.95
CA LEU A 79 2.00 -8.46 7.93
C LEU A 79 3.41 -8.53 7.36
N GLU A 80 3.50 -8.57 6.05
CA GLU A 80 4.77 -8.71 5.36
C GLU A 80 5.13 -7.47 4.57
N SER A 81 4.14 -6.83 3.96
CA SER A 81 4.43 -5.64 3.17
C SER A 81 3.19 -4.76 3.09
N ILE A 82 3.43 -3.47 2.90
CA ILE A 82 2.39 -2.49 2.66
C ILE A 82 2.73 -1.80 1.35
N THR A 83 1.75 -1.76 0.45
CA THR A 83 1.89 -1.07 -0.83
C THR A 83 0.78 -0.03 -0.92
N GLU A 84 1.09 1.14 -1.44
CA GLU A 84 0.07 2.16 -1.61
C GLU A 84 -0.14 2.45 -3.09
N GLU A 85 -1.40 2.66 -3.46
CA GLU A 85 -1.78 3.02 -4.81
C GLU A 85 -2.55 4.32 -4.76
N VAL A 86 -2.05 5.31 -5.46
CA VAL A 86 -2.66 6.62 -5.51
C VAL A 86 -3.57 6.70 -6.72
N GLU A 87 -4.80 7.13 -6.48
CA GLU A 87 -5.79 7.24 -7.56
C GLU A 87 -5.79 8.61 -8.18
#